data_cb3fea380b02b89f5ec4a26f0e39243b
#
_entry.id   cb3fea380b02b89f5ec4a26f0e39243b
#
_cell.length_a   1.000
_cell.length_b   1.000
_cell.length_c   1.000
_cell.angle_alpha   90.00
_cell.angle_beta   90.00
_cell.angle_gamma   90.00
#
_symmetry.space_group_name_H-M   'P 1'
#
loop_
_entity.id
_entity.type
_entity.pdbx_description
1 polymer ?
#
loop_
_entity_poly.entity_id
_entity_poly.type
_entity_poly.pdbx_seq_one_letter_code
_entity_poly.pdbx_strand_id
1 'polypeptide(L)'
;MRTFVSSAHPLPHPPADTGVAADEPSHRPAPRALFITCSDSRVVPTLLTGTAPGELHELRTTGHIVPRYRSDAHCGIAATLEFALGALQVPDVILCGHTDCTALQSFEDKPPSSELPLARNWFTRPAHRPGPDRDQRAAGTPGSRTPEQRHLLAQLHHLRTYPCVTRRLATRRLRVHTWQYDDRTGRTLGWDAAARTFRPLRPALPAATAPAAR
;
A
#
# COMPACT_ATOMS: atom_id res chain seq x y z
N MET A 1 -20.77 18.57 -19.38
CA MET A 1 -21.02 17.18 -19.04
C MET A 1 -20.50 16.32 -20.19
N ARG A 2 -19.22 15.97 -20.17
CA ARG A 2 -18.67 15.03 -21.15
C ARG A 2 -18.95 13.63 -20.61
N THR A 3 -19.88 12.97 -21.27
CA THR A 3 -20.23 11.59 -21.01
C THR A 3 -18.99 10.71 -21.15
N PHE A 4 -18.60 10.08 -20.08
CA PHE A 4 -17.54 9.07 -20.05
C PHE A 4 -18.10 7.76 -20.64
N VAL A 5 -18.60 7.85 -21.85
CA VAL A 5 -19.08 6.66 -22.54
C VAL A 5 -18.56 6.74 -23.95
N SER A 6 -17.75 5.73 -24.22
CA SER A 6 -17.45 5.23 -25.52
C SER A 6 -16.29 5.88 -26.26
N SER A 7 -15.20 5.32 -26.13
CA SER A 7 -14.77 4.21 -26.97
C SER A 7 -14.52 3.02 -26.06
N ALA A 8 -15.58 2.41 -25.69
CA ALA A 8 -15.54 1.21 -24.90
C ALA A 8 -14.82 0.13 -25.72
N HIS A 9 -13.54 -0.04 -25.50
CA HIS A 9 -13.08 -1.41 -25.42
C HIS A 9 -13.91 -2.03 -24.31
N PRO A 10 -14.79 -2.99 -24.60
CA PRO A 10 -15.44 -3.73 -23.54
C PRO A 10 -14.32 -4.19 -22.63
N LEU A 11 -14.46 -3.96 -21.33
CA LEU A 11 -13.59 -4.64 -20.36
C LEU A 11 -13.56 -6.08 -20.82
N PRO A 12 -12.40 -6.68 -21.12
CA PRO A 12 -12.36 -8.05 -21.57
C PRO A 12 -13.17 -8.84 -20.56
N HIS A 13 -14.21 -9.51 -21.02
CA HIS A 13 -14.91 -10.47 -20.19
C HIS A 13 -13.82 -11.38 -19.66
N PRO A 14 -13.76 -11.63 -18.34
CA PRO A 14 -12.85 -12.64 -17.85
C PRO A 14 -13.08 -13.88 -18.72
N PRO A 15 -12.03 -14.54 -19.21
CA PRO A 15 -12.20 -15.78 -19.93
C PRO A 15 -13.15 -16.65 -19.10
N ALA A 16 -14.08 -17.33 -19.74
CA ALA A 16 -15.07 -18.16 -19.07
C ALA A 16 -14.43 -19.20 -18.13
N ASP A 17 -13.16 -19.44 -18.35
CA ASP A 17 -12.30 -20.25 -17.51
C ASP A 17 -11.03 -19.43 -17.19
N THR A 18 -10.97 -18.84 -16.01
CA THR A 18 -9.79 -18.10 -15.55
C THR A 18 -8.66 -19.05 -15.12
N GLY A 19 -8.86 -20.37 -15.20
CA GLY A 19 -7.93 -21.35 -14.66
C GLY A 19 -7.72 -21.24 -13.15
N VAL A 20 -8.37 -20.26 -12.51
CA VAL A 20 -8.50 -20.21 -11.06
C VAL A 20 -9.60 -21.22 -10.73
N ALA A 21 -9.22 -22.49 -10.65
CA ALA A 21 -10.09 -23.51 -10.11
C ALA A 21 -10.64 -22.95 -8.80
N ALA A 22 -11.95 -22.97 -8.64
CA ALA A 22 -12.56 -22.81 -7.34
C ALA A 22 -12.15 -24.02 -6.52
N ASP A 23 -10.90 -24.03 -6.05
CA ASP A 23 -10.45 -24.99 -5.06
C ASP A 23 -11.45 -24.95 -3.91
N GLU A 24 -11.82 -26.11 -3.47
CA GLU A 24 -12.69 -26.32 -2.32
C GLU A 24 -12.39 -25.26 -1.23
N PRO A 25 -13.38 -24.63 -0.63
CA PRO A 25 -13.18 -23.55 0.36
C PRO A 25 -12.22 -23.88 1.50
N SER A 26 -11.99 -25.19 1.72
CA SER A 26 -11.10 -25.73 2.75
C SER A 26 -9.60 -25.59 2.46
N HIS A 27 -9.19 -25.22 1.24
CA HIS A 27 -7.77 -25.17 0.84
C HIS A 27 -7.28 -23.77 0.41
N ARG A 28 -8.05 -22.71 0.66
CA ARG A 28 -7.52 -21.37 0.40
C ARG A 28 -6.38 -21.07 1.38
N PRO A 29 -5.15 -20.86 0.90
CA PRO A 29 -4.05 -20.49 1.79
C PRO A 29 -4.41 -19.21 2.53
N ALA A 30 -4.14 -19.16 3.83
CA ALA A 30 -4.30 -17.94 4.60
C ALA A 30 -3.38 -16.86 4.01
N PRO A 31 -3.84 -15.60 3.93
CA PRO A 31 -2.99 -14.52 3.41
C PRO A 31 -1.69 -14.42 4.20
N ARG A 32 -0.58 -14.29 3.48
CA ARG A 32 0.76 -14.17 4.06
C ARG A 32 1.10 -12.76 4.51
N ALA A 33 0.45 -11.78 3.91
CA ALA A 33 0.66 -10.37 4.24
C ALA A 33 -0.58 -9.53 3.99
N LEU A 34 -0.69 -8.42 4.72
CA LEU A 34 -1.54 -7.29 4.38
C LEU A 34 -0.71 -6.32 3.51
N PHE A 35 -1.15 -6.09 2.27
CA PHE A 35 -0.51 -5.15 1.36
C PHE A 35 -1.35 -3.88 1.26
N ILE A 36 -0.82 -2.78 1.78
CA ILE A 36 -1.47 -1.45 1.78
C ILE A 36 -0.84 -0.60 0.70
N THR A 37 -1.63 -0.14 -0.26
CA THR A 37 -1.12 0.68 -1.36
C THR A 37 -2.16 1.67 -1.89
N CYS A 38 -1.74 2.46 -2.89
CA CYS A 38 -2.63 3.37 -3.60
C CYS A 38 -3.67 2.61 -4.43
N SER A 39 -4.82 3.26 -4.68
CA SER A 39 -5.80 2.80 -5.67
C SER A 39 -5.30 2.92 -7.11
N ASP A 40 -4.13 3.52 -7.32
CA ASP A 40 -3.48 3.63 -8.62
C ASP A 40 -3.17 2.25 -9.19
N SER A 41 -3.61 2.01 -10.42
CA SER A 41 -3.51 0.70 -11.09
C SER A 41 -2.09 0.30 -11.48
N ARG A 42 -1.13 1.25 -11.49
CA ARG A 42 0.28 0.98 -11.80
C ARG A 42 0.97 0.13 -10.74
N VAL A 43 0.47 0.15 -9.51
CA VAL A 43 0.97 -0.71 -8.44
C VAL A 43 0.21 -2.02 -8.44
N VAL A 44 0.85 -3.10 -8.82
CA VAL A 44 0.27 -4.46 -8.84
C VAL A 44 0.98 -5.30 -7.77
N PRO A 45 0.36 -5.51 -6.60
CA PRO A 45 1.00 -6.15 -5.44
C PRO A 45 1.57 -7.53 -5.75
N THR A 46 0.84 -8.36 -6.47
CA THR A 46 1.27 -9.72 -6.81
C THR A 46 2.52 -9.72 -7.71
N LEU A 47 2.62 -8.76 -8.65
CA LEU A 47 3.83 -8.63 -9.48
C LEU A 47 5.04 -8.15 -8.66
N LEU A 48 4.82 -7.25 -7.70
CA LEU A 48 5.91 -6.72 -6.86
C LEU A 48 6.45 -7.75 -5.87
N THR A 49 5.60 -8.66 -5.41
CA THR A 49 5.94 -9.64 -4.38
C THR A 49 6.19 -11.04 -4.93
N GLY A 50 5.80 -11.31 -6.17
CA GLY A 50 5.84 -12.64 -6.76
C GLY A 50 4.87 -13.62 -6.12
N THR A 51 3.82 -13.12 -5.46
CA THR A 51 2.80 -13.95 -4.80
C THR A 51 1.71 -14.40 -5.77
N ALA A 52 1.10 -15.53 -5.47
CA ALA A 52 -0.09 -16.00 -6.18
C ALA A 52 -1.36 -15.25 -5.72
N PRO A 53 -2.43 -15.25 -6.53
CA PRO A 53 -3.74 -14.75 -6.11
C PRO A 53 -4.20 -15.42 -4.81
N GLY A 54 -4.68 -14.62 -3.85
CA GLY A 54 -5.14 -15.07 -2.53
C GLY A 54 -4.06 -15.09 -1.43
N GLU A 55 -2.78 -14.98 -1.77
CA GLU A 55 -1.70 -14.92 -0.78
C GLU A 55 -1.53 -13.53 -0.13
N LEU A 56 -2.13 -12.50 -0.72
CA LEU A 56 -2.13 -11.15 -0.15
C LEU A 56 -3.55 -10.74 0.24
N HIS A 57 -3.68 -10.13 1.40
CA HIS A 57 -4.85 -9.36 1.76
C HIS A 57 -4.58 -7.90 1.34
N GLU A 58 -5.29 -7.42 0.31
CA GLU A 58 -5.00 -6.10 -0.26
C GLU A 58 -5.90 -5.03 0.33
N LEU A 59 -5.30 -3.91 0.72
CA LEU A 59 -5.97 -2.69 1.16
C LEU A 59 -5.52 -1.53 0.28
N ARG A 60 -6.41 -1.07 -0.59
CA ARG A 60 -6.12 0.02 -1.54
C ARG A 60 -6.90 1.26 -1.15
N THR A 61 -6.19 2.37 -1.03
CA THR A 61 -6.79 3.67 -0.70
C THR A 61 -6.19 4.76 -1.58
N THR A 62 -6.95 5.78 -1.89
CA THR A 62 -6.44 6.93 -2.66
C THR A 62 -5.29 7.60 -1.89
N GLY A 63 -4.09 7.63 -2.48
CA GLY A 63 -2.88 8.14 -1.84
C GLY A 63 -2.28 7.20 -0.79
N HIS A 64 -2.61 5.91 -0.77
CA HIS A 64 -2.19 4.93 0.25
C HIS A 64 -2.30 5.44 1.69
N ILE A 65 -3.32 6.28 1.95
CA ILE A 65 -3.55 6.90 3.25
C ILE A 65 -4.02 5.87 4.27
N VAL A 66 -3.35 5.85 5.40
CA VAL A 66 -3.74 5.16 6.63
C VAL A 66 -4.15 6.23 7.64
N PRO A 67 -5.43 6.36 8.00
CA PRO A 67 -5.83 7.32 9.02
C PRO A 67 -5.23 6.93 10.38
N ARG A 68 -5.01 7.93 11.25
CA ARG A 68 -4.65 7.65 12.65
C ARG A 68 -5.75 6.88 13.35
N TYR A 69 -5.37 5.98 14.22
CA TYR A 69 -6.34 5.21 15.00
C TYR A 69 -7.28 6.10 15.82
N ARG A 70 -8.54 5.73 15.78
CA ARG A 70 -9.61 6.26 16.63
C ARG A 70 -10.61 5.13 16.87
N SER A 71 -10.91 4.85 18.13
CA SER A 71 -11.82 3.75 18.51
C SER A 71 -13.27 3.96 18.04
N ASP A 72 -13.64 5.22 17.77
CA ASP A 72 -14.97 5.64 17.31
C ASP A 72 -15.03 5.84 15.78
N ALA A 73 -13.98 5.46 15.05
CA ALA A 73 -13.93 5.69 13.62
C ALA A 73 -14.81 4.69 12.84
N HIS A 74 -15.82 5.18 12.15
CA HIS A 74 -16.53 4.43 11.12
C HIS A 74 -15.70 4.48 9.81
N CYS A 75 -14.66 3.65 9.74
CA CYS A 75 -13.68 3.70 8.65
C CYS A 75 -13.34 2.29 8.19
N GLY A 76 -13.64 1.96 6.94
CA GLY A 76 -13.34 0.65 6.34
C GLY A 76 -11.86 0.30 6.36
N ILE A 77 -10.95 1.30 6.28
CA ILE A 77 -9.50 1.08 6.35
C ILE A 77 -9.11 0.57 7.74
N ALA A 78 -9.60 1.22 8.79
CA ALA A 78 -9.35 0.82 10.18
C ALA A 78 -9.89 -0.60 10.45
N ALA A 79 -11.12 -0.87 10.00
CA ALA A 79 -11.74 -2.18 10.14
C ALA A 79 -10.96 -3.27 9.39
N THR A 80 -10.50 -3.00 8.17
CA THR A 80 -9.68 -3.94 7.39
C THR A 80 -8.35 -4.22 8.07
N LEU A 81 -7.69 -3.21 8.65
CA LEU A 81 -6.47 -3.38 9.43
C LEU A 81 -6.69 -4.29 10.63
N GLU A 82 -7.73 -4.03 11.42
CA GLU A 82 -8.05 -4.86 12.58
C GLU A 82 -8.42 -6.29 12.19
N PHE A 83 -9.18 -6.47 11.12
CA PHE A 83 -9.54 -7.78 10.62
C PHE A 83 -8.31 -8.57 10.16
N ALA A 84 -7.44 -7.97 9.34
CA ALA A 84 -6.23 -8.62 8.84
C ALA A 84 -5.27 -9.02 9.97
N LEU A 85 -5.13 -8.16 10.98
CA LEU A 85 -4.20 -8.39 12.09
C LEU A 85 -4.82 -9.18 13.24
N GLY A 86 -6.13 -9.04 13.48
CA GLY A 86 -6.83 -9.69 14.59
C GLY A 86 -7.39 -11.06 14.20
N ALA A 87 -8.17 -11.13 13.12
CA ALA A 87 -8.83 -12.35 12.67
C ALA A 87 -7.93 -13.20 11.78
N LEU A 88 -7.38 -12.63 10.69
CA LEU A 88 -6.52 -13.37 9.77
C LEU A 88 -5.10 -13.59 10.32
N GLN A 89 -4.69 -12.78 11.29
CA GLN A 89 -3.38 -12.87 11.95
C GLN A 89 -2.18 -12.83 11.00
N VAL A 90 -2.28 -12.10 9.90
CA VAL A 90 -1.18 -12.00 8.93
C VAL A 90 0.13 -11.60 9.62
N PRO A 91 1.27 -12.25 9.30
CA PRO A 91 2.55 -11.97 9.97
C PRO A 91 3.27 -10.73 9.43
N ASP A 92 2.90 -10.26 8.25
CA ASP A 92 3.55 -9.14 7.58
C ASP A 92 2.53 -8.06 7.18
N VAL A 93 2.94 -6.79 7.30
CA VAL A 93 2.28 -5.64 6.67
C VAL A 93 3.28 -4.99 5.73
N ILE A 94 2.90 -4.81 4.48
CA ILE A 94 3.67 -4.08 3.48
C ILE A 94 2.90 -2.79 3.19
N LEU A 95 3.49 -1.66 3.56
CA LEU A 95 2.99 -0.34 3.20
C LEU A 95 3.78 0.15 1.99
N CYS A 96 3.13 0.23 0.83
CA CYS A 96 3.76 0.53 -0.44
C CYS A 96 3.19 1.82 -1.05
N GLY A 97 4.04 2.84 -1.12
CA GLY A 97 3.80 4.04 -1.92
C GLY A 97 4.45 3.91 -3.31
N HIS A 98 4.19 4.88 -4.18
CA HIS A 98 4.78 4.91 -5.51
C HIS A 98 5.14 6.33 -5.94
N THR A 99 6.01 6.45 -6.94
CA THR A 99 6.36 7.75 -7.57
C THR A 99 5.18 8.29 -8.36
N ASP A 100 5.22 9.59 -8.63
CA ASP A 100 4.23 10.30 -9.46
C ASP A 100 2.76 10.00 -9.07
N CYS A 101 2.49 9.90 -7.77
CA CYS A 101 1.16 9.63 -7.26
C CYS A 101 0.24 10.83 -7.47
N THR A 102 -0.67 10.75 -8.42
CA THR A 102 -1.63 11.82 -8.75
C THR A 102 -2.43 12.26 -7.52
N ALA A 103 -2.74 11.33 -6.63
CA ALA A 103 -3.43 11.67 -5.38
C ALA A 103 -2.61 12.60 -4.49
N LEU A 104 -1.30 12.41 -4.39
CA LEU A 104 -0.41 13.27 -3.59
C LEU A 104 -0.19 14.61 -4.26
N GLN A 105 -0.02 14.65 -5.57
CA GLN A 105 0.10 15.90 -6.33
C GLN A 105 -1.13 16.79 -6.14
N SER A 106 -2.32 16.19 -6.07
CA SER A 106 -3.56 16.92 -5.79
C SER A 106 -3.61 17.55 -4.40
N PHE A 107 -2.75 17.11 -3.47
CA PHE A 107 -2.63 17.76 -2.15
C PHE A 107 -1.76 19.01 -2.15
N GLU A 108 -0.72 19.03 -3.00
CA GLU A 108 0.29 20.10 -2.98
C GLU A 108 -0.15 21.28 -3.84
N ASP A 109 -0.76 21.02 -5.00
CA ASP A 109 -1.00 22.05 -6.01
C ASP A 109 -2.41 22.64 -6.03
N LYS A 110 -3.43 21.85 -5.81
CA LYS A 110 -4.83 22.30 -5.72
C LYS A 110 -5.66 21.32 -4.87
N PRO A 111 -6.30 21.80 -3.80
CA PRO A 111 -7.30 20.97 -3.15
C PRO A 111 -8.37 20.58 -4.18
N PRO A 112 -8.90 19.35 -4.14
CA PRO A 112 -9.98 18.92 -5.02
C PRO A 112 -11.11 19.95 -5.05
N SER A 113 -11.72 20.14 -6.22
CA SER A 113 -12.78 21.10 -6.44
C SER A 113 -13.88 20.97 -5.37
N SER A 114 -14.61 22.07 -5.13
CA SER A 114 -15.78 22.07 -4.25
C SER A 114 -16.86 21.08 -4.69
N GLU A 115 -16.81 20.64 -5.94
CA GLU A 115 -17.70 19.62 -6.50
C GLU A 115 -17.38 18.20 -6.05
N LEU A 116 -16.22 17.97 -5.40
CA LEU A 116 -15.77 16.68 -4.89
C LEU A 116 -15.56 16.71 -3.36
N PRO A 117 -16.63 16.94 -2.58
CA PRO A 117 -16.51 17.19 -1.13
C PRO A 117 -15.92 16.01 -0.37
N LEU A 118 -16.19 14.78 -0.77
CA LEU A 118 -15.65 13.59 -0.10
C LEU A 118 -14.14 13.44 -0.38
N ALA A 119 -13.70 13.63 -1.62
CA ALA A 119 -12.29 13.61 -1.96
C ALA A 119 -11.54 14.74 -1.25
N ARG A 120 -12.10 15.95 -1.26
CA ARG A 120 -11.54 17.09 -0.52
C ARG A 120 -11.39 16.77 0.97
N ASN A 121 -12.44 16.26 1.61
CA ASN A 121 -12.41 15.88 3.03
C ASN A 121 -11.38 14.78 3.28
N TRP A 122 -11.25 13.82 2.37
CA TRP A 122 -10.25 12.75 2.46
C TRP A 122 -8.84 13.31 2.53
N PHE A 123 -8.53 14.24 1.66
CA PHE A 123 -7.20 14.81 1.55
C PHE A 123 -6.89 15.91 2.57
N THR A 124 -7.86 16.64 3.05
CA THR A 124 -7.62 17.77 3.98
C THR A 124 -7.73 17.36 5.46
N ARG A 125 -8.21 16.17 5.78
CA ARG A 125 -8.34 15.71 7.17
C ARG A 125 -6.99 15.71 7.89
N PRO A 126 -6.90 16.35 9.08
CA PRO A 126 -5.66 16.34 9.86
C PRO A 126 -5.15 14.92 10.20
N ALA A 127 -6.08 13.96 10.40
CA ALA A 127 -5.74 12.55 10.66
C ALA A 127 -5.08 11.84 9.47
N HIS A 128 -5.15 12.41 8.28
CA HIS A 128 -4.60 11.85 7.05
C HIS A 128 -3.31 12.55 6.62
N ARG A 129 -3.06 13.75 7.14
CA ARG A 129 -1.91 14.57 6.74
C ARG A 129 -0.64 14.12 7.44
N PRO A 130 0.51 14.21 6.76
CA PRO A 130 1.80 14.08 7.42
C PRO A 130 1.89 15.09 8.55
N GLY A 131 2.31 14.63 9.72
CA GLY A 131 2.78 15.54 10.77
C GLY A 131 4.10 16.21 10.35
N PRO A 132 4.57 17.23 11.09
CA PRO A 132 5.87 17.84 10.82
C PRO A 132 6.94 16.76 10.83
N ASP A 133 7.68 16.65 9.73
CA ASP A 133 8.85 15.76 9.65
C ASP A 133 9.99 16.39 10.46
N ARG A 134 10.18 15.90 11.68
CA ARG A 134 11.27 16.40 12.57
C ARG A 134 12.67 16.12 12.05
N ASP A 135 12.77 15.30 10.99
CA ASP A 135 14.02 14.92 10.36
C ASP A 135 14.21 15.60 9.00
N GLN A 136 13.43 16.63 8.73
CA GLN A 136 13.45 17.32 7.43
C GLN A 136 14.79 18.02 7.23
N ARG A 137 15.67 17.40 6.46
CA ARG A 137 16.78 18.12 5.82
C ARG A 137 16.21 19.03 4.74
N ALA A 138 16.83 20.18 4.53
CA ALA A 138 16.40 21.12 3.50
C ALA A 138 16.21 20.41 2.15
N ALA A 139 15.13 20.70 1.46
CA ALA A 139 14.85 20.12 0.14
C ALA A 139 16.05 20.38 -0.78
N GLY A 140 16.50 19.34 -1.51
CA GLY A 140 17.66 19.43 -2.42
C GLY A 140 19.01 19.09 -1.81
N THR A 141 19.12 18.88 -0.48
CA THR A 141 20.38 18.38 0.09
C THR A 141 20.54 16.87 -0.15
N PRO A 142 21.79 16.36 -0.32
CA PRO A 142 22.04 14.92 -0.44
C PRO A 142 21.42 14.15 0.73
N GLY A 143 20.55 13.17 0.41
CA GLY A 143 19.81 12.38 1.40
C GLY A 143 18.50 13.02 1.89
N SER A 144 18.03 14.14 1.28
CA SER A 144 16.67 14.63 1.51
C SER A 144 15.65 13.65 0.91
N ARG A 145 14.52 13.50 1.62
CA ARG A 145 13.43 12.61 1.17
C ARG A 145 12.53 13.34 0.17
N THR A 146 12.03 12.59 -0.82
CA THR A 146 11.01 13.13 -1.72
C THR A 146 9.69 13.36 -0.97
N PRO A 147 8.77 14.18 -1.51
CA PRO A 147 7.43 14.35 -0.92
C PRO A 147 6.72 13.01 -0.69
N GLU A 148 6.80 12.08 -1.66
CA GLU A 148 6.18 10.75 -1.57
C GLU A 148 6.81 9.92 -0.44
N GLN A 149 8.13 9.99 -0.26
CA GLN A 149 8.82 9.31 0.83
C GLN A 149 8.42 9.85 2.20
N ARG A 150 8.29 11.17 2.31
CA ARG A 150 7.80 11.80 3.55
C ARG A 150 6.36 11.39 3.86
N HIS A 151 5.50 11.40 2.84
CA HIS A 151 4.13 10.97 2.99
C HIS A 151 4.06 9.50 3.43
N LEU A 152 4.82 8.62 2.78
CA LEU A 152 4.87 7.20 3.09
C LEU A 152 5.31 6.94 4.55
N LEU A 153 6.32 7.65 5.04
CA LEU A 153 6.74 7.56 6.44
C LEU A 153 5.70 8.10 7.42
N ALA A 154 4.94 9.12 7.02
CA ALA A 154 3.81 9.59 7.83
C ALA A 154 2.73 8.51 7.94
N GLN A 155 2.43 7.79 6.85
CA GLN A 155 1.47 6.68 6.89
C GLN A 155 2.00 5.51 7.75
N LEU A 156 3.30 5.23 7.72
CA LEU A 156 3.92 4.29 8.65
C LEU A 156 3.74 4.70 10.12
N HIS A 157 3.87 6.00 10.40
CA HIS A 157 3.62 6.53 11.74
C HIS A 157 2.14 6.38 12.14
N HIS A 158 1.21 6.65 11.22
CA HIS A 158 -0.22 6.46 11.47
C HIS A 158 -0.56 4.98 11.72
N LEU A 159 -0.01 4.06 10.94
CA LEU A 159 -0.18 2.63 11.13
C LEU A 159 0.23 2.19 12.54
N ARG A 160 1.30 2.75 13.07
CA ARG A 160 1.79 2.47 14.43
C ARG A 160 0.91 3.05 15.54
N THR A 161 -0.11 3.85 15.23
CA THR A 161 -1.07 4.30 16.25
C THR A 161 -2.12 3.23 16.58
N TYR A 162 -2.23 2.18 15.76
CA TYR A 162 -3.20 1.10 15.97
C TYR A 162 -2.75 0.14 17.07
N PRO A 163 -3.59 -0.10 18.11
CA PRO A 163 -3.24 -1.02 19.19
C PRO A 163 -2.94 -2.44 18.73
N CYS A 164 -3.64 -2.94 17.69
CA CYS A 164 -3.39 -4.26 17.10
C CYS A 164 -1.98 -4.34 16.46
N VAL A 165 -1.50 -3.26 15.85
CA VAL A 165 -0.15 -3.17 15.28
C VAL A 165 0.91 -3.13 16.38
N THR A 166 0.79 -2.20 17.34
CA THR A 166 1.81 -2.00 18.39
C THR A 166 1.97 -3.23 19.27
N ARG A 167 0.86 -3.88 19.64
CA ARG A 167 0.88 -5.11 20.46
C ARG A 167 1.62 -6.25 19.74
N ARG A 168 1.35 -6.43 18.45
CA ARG A 168 1.97 -7.52 17.68
C ARG A 168 3.42 -7.24 17.32
N LEU A 169 3.80 -5.97 17.12
CA LEU A 169 5.22 -5.57 17.00
C LEU A 169 5.99 -5.86 18.28
N ALA A 170 5.43 -5.48 19.43
CA ALA A 170 6.07 -5.72 20.74
C ALA A 170 6.31 -7.20 21.01
N THR A 171 5.41 -8.07 20.56
CA THR A 171 5.54 -9.54 20.71
C THR A 171 6.28 -10.21 19.54
N ARG A 172 6.84 -9.45 18.62
CA ARG A 172 7.53 -9.95 17.40
C ARG A 172 6.66 -10.87 16.52
N ARG A 173 5.34 -10.74 16.62
CA ARG A 173 4.36 -11.48 15.79
C ARG A 173 3.94 -10.72 14.54
N LEU A 174 4.52 -9.55 14.29
CA LEU A 174 4.27 -8.72 13.12
C LEU A 174 5.57 -8.11 12.65
N ARG A 175 5.79 -8.10 11.35
CA ARG A 175 6.81 -7.32 10.66
C ARG A 175 6.12 -6.25 9.82
N VAL A 176 6.67 -5.06 9.78
CA VAL A 176 6.16 -3.96 8.96
C VAL A 176 7.24 -3.53 7.99
N HIS A 177 6.92 -3.62 6.72
CA HIS A 177 7.78 -3.23 5.62
C HIS A 177 7.23 -1.94 5.00
N THR A 178 8.11 -1.03 4.65
CA THR A 178 7.73 0.24 4.01
C THR A 178 8.48 0.35 2.70
N TRP A 179 7.74 0.31 1.60
CA TRP A 179 8.29 0.23 0.25
C TRP A 179 7.88 1.45 -0.57
N GLN A 180 8.78 1.92 -1.41
CA GLN A 180 8.48 2.88 -2.47
C GLN A 180 8.74 2.21 -3.82
N TYR A 181 7.71 2.09 -4.62
CA TYR A 181 7.79 1.60 -5.99
C TYR A 181 8.00 2.78 -6.95
N ASP A 182 8.99 2.66 -7.80
CA ASP A 182 9.24 3.59 -8.89
C ASP A 182 8.65 2.99 -10.18
N ASP A 183 7.54 3.53 -10.63
CA ASP A 183 6.79 3.04 -11.79
C ASP A 183 7.51 3.28 -13.13
N ARG A 184 8.46 4.22 -13.17
CA ARG A 184 9.27 4.48 -14.37
C ARG A 184 10.39 3.47 -14.57
N THR A 185 10.96 3.00 -13.48
CA THR A 185 12.12 2.09 -13.52
C THR A 185 11.79 0.67 -13.11
N GLY A 186 10.58 0.42 -12.58
CA GLY A 186 10.18 -0.86 -12.02
C GLY A 186 10.92 -1.25 -10.73
N ARG A 187 11.68 -0.32 -10.13
CA ARG A 187 12.47 -0.59 -8.92
C ARG A 187 11.65 -0.35 -7.67
N THR A 188 11.90 -1.15 -6.66
CA THR A 188 11.33 -0.97 -5.33
C THR A 188 12.43 -0.65 -4.34
N LEU A 189 12.23 0.40 -3.55
CA LEU A 189 13.08 0.80 -2.45
C LEU A 189 12.41 0.39 -1.14
N GLY A 190 13.16 -0.16 -0.19
CA GLY A 190 12.72 -0.42 1.17
C GLY A 190 13.25 0.61 2.15
N TRP A 191 12.44 0.98 3.14
CA TRP A 191 12.88 1.82 4.24
C TRP A 191 13.78 1.06 5.22
N ASP A 192 15.02 1.51 5.34
CA ASP A 192 15.96 1.06 6.37
C ASP A 192 15.87 2.01 7.58
N ALA A 193 15.24 1.54 8.65
CA ALA A 193 15.02 2.35 9.84
C ALA A 193 16.33 2.67 10.61
N ALA A 194 17.33 1.78 10.54
CA ALA A 194 18.62 1.99 11.20
C ALA A 194 19.46 3.05 10.46
N ALA A 195 19.48 2.96 9.13
CA ALA A 195 20.17 3.94 8.29
C ALA A 195 19.31 5.19 7.99
N ARG A 196 18.01 5.19 8.33
CA ARG A 196 17.06 6.29 8.09
C ARG A 196 17.01 6.71 6.62
N THR A 197 17.08 5.75 5.71
CA THR A 197 17.08 5.97 4.27
C THR A 197 16.33 4.88 3.51
N PHE A 198 15.90 5.19 2.30
CA PHE A 198 15.37 4.20 1.37
C PHE A 198 16.50 3.57 0.58
N ARG A 199 16.52 2.25 0.49
CA ARG A 199 17.53 1.47 -0.23
C ARG A 199 16.86 0.50 -1.21
N PRO A 200 17.50 0.21 -2.34
CA PRO A 200 16.99 -0.80 -3.26
C PRO A 200 16.75 -2.13 -2.55
N LEU A 201 15.55 -2.67 -2.72
CA LEU A 201 15.29 -4.06 -2.36
C LEU A 201 15.99 -4.93 -3.40
N ARG A 202 16.71 -5.93 -2.93
CA ARG A 202 17.26 -6.95 -3.85
C ARG A 202 16.07 -7.68 -4.46
N PRO A 203 16.05 -7.93 -5.79
CA PRO A 203 15.08 -8.83 -6.37
C PRO A 203 15.12 -10.16 -5.60
N ALA A 204 13.97 -10.73 -5.30
CA ALA A 204 13.93 -12.11 -4.87
C ALA A 204 14.64 -12.92 -5.96
N LEU A 205 15.64 -13.73 -5.59
CA LEU A 205 16.26 -14.66 -6.53
C LEU A 205 15.09 -15.43 -7.19
N PRO A 206 15.07 -15.55 -8.53
CA PRO A 206 14.07 -16.38 -9.18
C PRO A 206 14.11 -17.75 -8.50
N ALA A 207 12.94 -18.24 -8.12
CA ALA A 207 12.84 -19.61 -7.59
C ALA A 207 13.58 -20.51 -8.57
N ALA A 208 14.56 -21.26 -8.08
CA ALA A 208 15.31 -22.19 -8.90
C ALA A 208 14.30 -23.05 -9.66
N THR A 209 14.28 -22.96 -10.98
CA THR A 209 13.46 -23.80 -11.84
C THR A 209 13.77 -25.24 -11.44
N ALA A 210 12.80 -25.92 -10.90
CA ALA A 210 12.94 -27.36 -10.63
C ALA A 210 13.37 -28.04 -11.93
N PRO A 211 14.40 -28.90 -11.89
CA PRO A 211 14.84 -29.61 -13.09
C PRO A 211 13.65 -30.38 -13.65
N ALA A 212 13.38 -30.20 -14.94
CA ALA A 212 12.37 -30.98 -15.65
C ALA A 212 12.67 -32.47 -15.44
N ALA A 213 11.74 -33.17 -14.82
CA ALA A 213 11.80 -34.63 -14.73
C ALA A 213 11.80 -35.20 -16.17
N ARG A 214 12.82 -35.96 -16.51
CA ARG A 214 12.90 -36.74 -17.73
C ARG A 214 11.99 -37.96 -17.62
#